data_83d70665a02c20493821fada6dfd704c
#
_entry.id   83d70665a02c20493821fada6dfd704c
#
_cell.length_a   1.000
_cell.length_b   1.000
_cell.length_c   1.000
_cell.angle_alpha   90.00
_cell.angle_beta   90.00
_cell.angle_gamma   90.00
#
_symmetry.space_group_name_H-M   'P 1'
#
loop_
_entity.id
_entity.type
_entity.pdbx_description
1 polymer ?
#
loop_
_entity_poly.entity_id
_entity_poly.type
_entity_poly.pdbx_seq_one_letter_code
_entity_poly.pdbx_strand_id
1 'polypeptide(L)'
;MKAKVFLITVIALAALVLQTETAKGGAIRDGLVSYWTFDKADVVGKKVEDVVGKHDGEMVGKPDIVVGKFGEAIVLRGPATDGDHVKVSTLDISPPNYPDITLMAWVYPTAFGDGAQKNRRFVFGHDNGGCDRAILIRDEGWRIGTGFTGDPKCYWETGASVEVDKWQHVAVVYQHEEKKITFYKDGKGYAFDEDSNLDPSGHPFLLIGAHPKMKRMYEGLIDEVAVYDRALSQDEIKRTGEVAVEVADKLALSWGEIKAPR
;
A
#
# COMPACT_ATOMS: atom_id res chain seq x y z
N MET A 1 -47.23 -66.85 11.99
CA MET A 1 -47.09 -65.42 12.24
C MET A 1 -45.66 -65.05 11.92
N LYS A 2 -45.41 -64.30 10.81
CA LYS A 2 -44.05 -63.88 10.37
C LYS A 2 -43.97 -62.43 10.65
N ALA A 3 -43.11 -62.00 11.64
CA ALA A 3 -42.82 -60.65 11.90
C ALA A 3 -41.86 -60.08 10.81
N LYS A 4 -42.32 -59.09 10.10
CA LYS A 4 -41.47 -58.30 9.18
C LYS A 4 -40.71 -57.24 9.99
N VAL A 5 -39.40 -57.41 10.06
CA VAL A 5 -38.49 -56.37 10.58
C VAL A 5 -38.32 -55.32 9.46
N PHE A 6 -38.81 -54.18 9.69
CA PHE A 6 -38.53 -52.99 8.84
C PHE A 6 -37.17 -52.42 9.23
N LEU A 7 -36.19 -52.62 8.35
CA LEU A 7 -34.87 -51.98 8.47
C LEU A 7 -34.99 -50.54 7.94
N ILE A 8 -35.06 -49.57 8.83
CA ILE A 8 -35.02 -48.15 8.46
C ILE A 8 -33.56 -47.81 8.26
N THR A 9 -33.16 -47.72 7.00
CA THR A 9 -31.85 -47.19 6.60
C THR A 9 -31.92 -45.69 6.73
N VAL A 10 -31.35 -45.13 7.80
CA VAL A 10 -31.13 -43.70 7.93
C VAL A 10 -29.95 -43.32 7.01
N ILE A 11 -30.28 -42.84 5.83
CA ILE A 11 -29.30 -42.18 4.97
C ILE A 11 -28.98 -40.83 5.63
N ALA A 12 -27.88 -40.77 6.36
CA ALA A 12 -27.30 -39.50 6.79
C ALA A 12 -26.81 -38.78 5.53
N LEU A 13 -27.64 -37.88 5.02
CA LEU A 13 -27.26 -36.95 4.01
C LEU A 13 -26.32 -35.94 4.70
N ALA A 14 -25.01 -36.21 4.63
CA ALA A 14 -24.01 -35.26 4.98
C ALA A 14 -24.16 -34.10 3.96
N ALA A 15 -24.97 -33.11 4.32
CA ALA A 15 -24.97 -31.84 3.64
C ALA A 15 -23.57 -31.24 3.86
N LEU A 16 -22.74 -31.43 2.85
CA LEU A 16 -21.52 -30.67 2.68
C LEU A 16 -21.99 -29.23 2.47
N VAL A 17 -22.15 -28.52 3.58
CA VAL A 17 -22.30 -27.07 3.55
C VAL A 17 -20.95 -26.56 3.02
N LEU A 18 -20.88 -26.40 1.70
CA LEU A 18 -19.93 -25.46 1.13
C LEU A 18 -20.28 -24.13 1.80
N GLN A 19 -19.55 -23.80 2.86
CA GLN A 19 -19.49 -22.42 3.31
C GLN A 19 -18.83 -21.68 2.15
N THR A 20 -19.66 -21.16 1.26
CA THR A 20 -19.29 -19.99 0.51
C THR A 20 -19.11 -18.92 1.58
N GLU A 21 -17.90 -18.79 2.09
CA GLU A 21 -17.49 -17.56 2.72
C GLU A 21 -17.74 -16.50 1.66
N THR A 22 -18.88 -15.85 1.75
CA THR A 22 -19.05 -14.50 1.21
C THR A 22 -17.98 -13.72 1.91
N ALA A 23 -16.83 -13.59 1.25
CA ALA A 23 -15.77 -12.70 1.67
C ALA A 23 -16.43 -11.33 1.83
N LYS A 24 -16.81 -10.98 3.06
CA LYS A 24 -16.94 -9.59 3.45
C LYS A 24 -15.55 -9.04 3.13
N GLY A 25 -15.49 -8.12 2.17
CA GLY A 25 -14.25 -7.63 1.61
C GLY A 25 -13.38 -6.98 2.68
N GLY A 26 -12.60 -7.77 3.37
CA GLY A 26 -11.46 -7.33 4.13
C GLY A 26 -10.26 -7.29 3.21
N ALA A 27 -9.29 -6.42 3.48
CA ALA A 27 -8.05 -6.39 2.74
C ALA A 27 -7.36 -7.75 2.81
N ILE A 28 -6.66 -8.07 1.76
CA ILE A 28 -5.91 -9.31 1.63
C ILE A 28 -4.79 -9.31 2.65
N ARG A 29 -4.75 -10.33 3.51
CA ARG A 29 -3.69 -10.47 4.52
C ARG A 29 -2.52 -11.31 4.05
N ASP A 30 -2.75 -12.18 3.07
CA ASP A 30 -1.72 -13.03 2.52
C ASP A 30 -0.62 -12.21 1.86
N GLY A 31 0.61 -12.34 2.36
CA GLY A 31 1.76 -11.58 1.94
C GLY A 31 1.83 -10.14 2.46
N LEU A 32 0.91 -9.71 3.33
CA LEU A 32 0.95 -8.36 3.90
C LEU A 32 2.08 -8.23 4.94
N VAL A 33 3.08 -7.42 4.60
CA VAL A 33 4.29 -7.19 5.40
C VAL A 33 4.11 -6.03 6.37
N SER A 34 3.54 -4.93 5.88
CA SER A 34 3.36 -3.70 6.66
C SER A 34 2.12 -2.94 6.21
N TYR A 35 1.50 -2.26 7.17
CA TYR A 35 0.31 -1.46 6.92
C TYR A 35 0.19 -0.28 7.88
N TRP A 36 0.07 0.93 7.34
CA TRP A 36 -0.09 2.18 8.08
C TRP A 36 -1.41 2.83 7.69
N THR A 37 -2.32 2.90 8.65
CA THR A 37 -3.67 3.48 8.49
C THR A 37 -3.68 4.98 8.59
N PHE A 38 -2.73 5.57 9.31
CA PHE A 38 -2.72 6.97 9.77
C PHE A 38 -3.92 7.37 10.63
N ASP A 39 -4.70 6.40 11.12
CA ASP A 39 -5.73 6.68 12.12
C ASP A 39 -5.11 7.22 13.41
N LYS A 40 -5.79 8.17 14.07
CA LYS A 40 -5.32 8.73 15.36
C LYS A 40 -5.06 7.68 16.42
N ALA A 41 -5.78 6.57 16.37
CA ALA A 41 -5.57 5.44 17.28
C ALA A 41 -4.19 4.77 17.08
N ASP A 42 -3.63 4.85 15.88
CA ASP A 42 -2.37 4.23 15.47
C ASP A 42 -1.22 5.23 15.40
N VAL A 43 -1.46 6.48 15.83
CA VAL A 43 -0.45 7.55 15.86
C VAL A 43 -0.24 8.04 17.28
N VAL A 44 0.97 7.83 17.83
CA VAL A 44 1.33 8.26 19.18
C VAL A 44 2.53 9.22 19.11
N GLY A 45 2.28 10.50 19.32
CA GLY A 45 3.30 11.54 19.17
C GLY A 45 3.79 11.62 17.73
N LYS A 46 5.04 11.23 17.47
CA LYS A 46 5.60 11.14 16.10
C LYS A 46 5.60 9.72 15.54
N LYS A 47 5.28 8.73 16.35
CA LYS A 47 5.24 7.33 15.93
C LYS A 47 3.96 7.06 15.15
N VAL A 48 4.08 6.44 13.99
CA VAL A 48 2.99 5.85 13.21
C VAL A 48 3.13 4.34 13.31
N GLU A 49 2.14 3.68 13.88
CA GLU A 49 2.17 2.23 14.10
C GLU A 49 2.01 1.48 12.78
N ASP A 50 2.87 0.48 12.56
CA ASP A 50 2.63 -0.58 11.59
C ASP A 50 1.69 -1.60 12.23
N VAL A 51 0.42 -1.54 11.89
CA VAL A 51 -0.63 -2.34 12.57
C VAL A 51 -0.61 -3.83 12.24
N VAL A 52 0.30 -4.26 11.36
CA VAL A 52 0.46 -5.66 10.92
C VAL A 52 1.85 -6.19 11.23
N GLY A 53 2.86 -5.44 10.86
CA GLY A 53 4.26 -5.84 10.94
C GLY A 53 4.98 -5.26 12.15
N LYS A 54 6.27 -4.95 11.95
CA LYS A 54 7.14 -4.39 12.98
C LYS A 54 7.92 -3.18 12.46
N HIS A 55 7.37 -2.53 11.44
CA HIS A 55 8.03 -1.44 10.73
C HIS A 55 7.35 -0.11 11.03
N ASP A 56 7.29 0.26 12.32
CA ASP A 56 6.74 1.55 12.72
C ASP A 56 7.42 2.70 11.99
N GLY A 57 6.62 3.66 11.57
CA GLY A 57 7.08 4.90 10.96
C GLY A 57 7.32 6.01 11.98
N GLU A 58 8.18 6.95 11.64
CA GLU A 58 8.39 8.19 12.38
C GLU A 58 8.01 9.38 11.50
N MET A 59 7.09 10.22 11.99
CA MET A 59 6.75 11.49 11.36
C MET A 59 7.91 12.47 11.48
N VAL A 60 8.38 12.95 10.34
CA VAL A 60 9.39 13.99 10.22
C VAL A 60 8.73 15.29 9.76
N GLY A 61 9.19 16.43 10.25
CA GLY A 61 8.53 17.70 10.04
C GLY A 61 7.37 17.90 11.02
N LYS A 62 6.26 18.40 10.52
CA LYS A 62 5.04 18.68 11.29
C LYS A 62 3.78 18.26 10.50
N PRO A 63 3.69 17.03 10.03
CA PRO A 63 2.48 16.57 9.37
C PRO A 63 1.32 16.57 10.36
N ASP A 64 0.10 16.75 9.85
CA ASP A 64 -1.12 16.63 10.62
C ASP A 64 -1.90 15.38 10.25
N ILE A 65 -2.76 14.93 11.16
CA ILE A 65 -3.73 13.85 10.92
C ILE A 65 -5.11 14.47 10.80
N VAL A 66 -5.79 14.22 9.68
CA VAL A 66 -7.11 14.76 9.35
C VAL A 66 -8.04 13.67 8.85
N VAL A 67 -9.31 13.99 8.57
CA VAL A 67 -10.24 13.04 7.96
C VAL A 67 -9.70 12.55 6.62
N GLY A 68 -9.64 11.22 6.46
CA GLY A 68 -9.03 10.51 5.34
C GLY A 68 -10.04 9.93 4.34
N LYS A 69 -9.55 9.01 3.53
CA LYS A 69 -10.36 8.17 2.65
C LYS A 69 -11.15 7.15 3.49
N PHE A 70 -10.45 6.51 4.43
CA PHE A 70 -11.01 5.67 5.47
C PHE A 70 -10.49 6.20 6.81
N GLY A 71 -11.35 6.42 7.80
CA GLY A 71 -10.91 6.98 9.07
C GLY A 71 -10.17 8.32 8.92
N GLU A 72 -8.88 8.32 9.24
CA GLU A 72 -8.01 9.49 9.14
C GLU A 72 -6.83 9.24 8.19
N ALA A 73 -6.20 10.33 7.73
CA ALA A 73 -5.07 10.35 6.80
C ALA A 73 -4.00 11.33 7.27
N ILE A 74 -2.77 11.14 6.81
CA ILE A 74 -1.68 12.09 7.02
C ILE A 74 -1.68 13.19 5.95
N VAL A 75 -1.56 14.46 6.39
CA VAL A 75 -1.37 15.61 5.50
C VAL A 75 0.10 15.93 5.39
N LEU A 76 0.59 15.96 4.17
CA LEU A 76 1.96 16.32 3.83
C LEU A 76 1.94 17.63 3.01
N ARG A 77 2.70 18.64 3.45
CA ARG A 77 2.63 20.00 2.90
C ARG A 77 3.68 20.30 1.84
N GLY A 78 4.29 19.28 1.28
CA GLY A 78 5.24 19.42 0.20
C GLY A 78 6.51 20.20 0.60
N PRO A 79 7.17 20.86 -0.38
CA PRO A 79 8.44 21.54 -0.15
C PRO A 79 8.33 22.85 0.64
N ALA A 80 7.12 23.30 0.96
CA ALA A 80 6.91 24.55 1.73
C ALA A 80 7.21 24.39 3.22
N THR A 81 7.37 23.17 3.70
CA THR A 81 7.75 22.83 5.07
C THR A 81 9.11 22.16 5.12
N ASP A 82 9.67 21.97 6.31
CA ASP A 82 10.96 21.29 6.53
C ASP A 82 10.92 19.79 6.17
N GLY A 83 10.06 19.44 5.21
CA GLY A 83 10.00 18.12 4.62
C GLY A 83 9.09 17.16 5.36
N ASP A 84 7.79 17.49 5.46
CA ASP A 84 6.79 16.60 6.02
C ASP A 84 6.81 15.23 5.30
N HIS A 85 7.09 14.17 6.05
CA HIS A 85 7.08 12.79 5.55
C HIS A 85 7.06 11.80 6.71
N VAL A 86 6.91 10.51 6.39
CA VAL A 86 7.11 9.42 7.35
C VAL A 86 8.34 8.62 6.94
N LYS A 87 9.23 8.37 7.90
CA LYS A 87 10.41 7.52 7.72
C LYS A 87 10.20 6.19 8.41
N VAL A 88 10.28 5.11 7.63
CA VAL A 88 10.25 3.72 8.10
C VAL A 88 11.68 3.19 8.06
N SER A 89 12.37 3.21 9.19
CA SER A 89 13.82 2.96 9.27
C SER A 89 14.21 1.48 9.21
N THR A 90 13.26 0.57 9.27
CA THR A 90 13.50 -0.87 9.40
C THR A 90 13.01 -1.68 8.20
N LEU A 91 12.50 -1.02 7.16
CA LEU A 91 11.95 -1.69 5.98
C LEU A 91 12.79 -1.36 4.74
N ASP A 92 13.59 -2.33 4.34
CA ASP A 92 14.34 -2.33 3.10
C ASP A 92 13.57 -3.12 2.04
N ILE A 93 12.94 -2.43 1.10
CA ILE A 93 12.15 -3.01 0.02
C ILE A 93 12.97 -3.31 -1.25
N SER A 94 14.28 -3.46 -1.13
CA SER A 94 15.17 -3.78 -2.26
C SER A 94 14.89 -5.17 -2.84
N PRO A 95 15.22 -5.40 -4.13
CA PRO A 95 15.00 -6.69 -4.78
C PRO A 95 15.56 -7.91 -4.09
N PRO A 96 16.77 -7.87 -3.47
CA PRO A 96 17.27 -9.03 -2.73
C PRO A 96 16.40 -9.47 -1.56
N ASN A 97 15.71 -8.52 -0.91
CA ASN A 97 14.83 -8.81 0.21
C ASN A 97 13.42 -9.17 -0.25
N TYR A 98 12.94 -8.48 -1.29
CA TYR A 98 11.61 -8.64 -1.84
C TYR A 98 11.68 -8.70 -3.37
N PRO A 99 12.01 -9.87 -3.98
CA PRO A 99 12.06 -9.99 -5.44
C PRO A 99 10.74 -9.57 -6.07
N ASP A 100 9.64 -10.12 -5.58
CA ASP A 100 8.30 -9.65 -5.90
C ASP A 100 7.75 -8.80 -4.77
N ILE A 101 7.10 -7.70 -5.10
CA ILE A 101 6.53 -6.78 -4.10
C ILE A 101 5.37 -5.99 -4.68
N THR A 102 4.40 -5.69 -3.83
CA THR A 102 3.35 -4.71 -4.14
C THR A 102 3.39 -3.59 -3.12
N LEU A 103 3.44 -2.36 -3.61
CA LEU A 103 3.30 -1.13 -2.82
C LEU A 103 1.99 -0.46 -3.21
N MET A 104 1.19 -0.02 -2.25
CA MET A 104 -0.07 0.67 -2.53
C MET A 104 -0.42 1.71 -1.48
N ALA A 105 -1.24 2.68 -1.89
CA ALA A 105 -1.80 3.70 -1.02
C ALA A 105 -3.07 4.32 -1.61
N TRP A 106 -3.90 4.89 -0.77
CA TRP A 106 -4.82 5.94 -1.15
C TRP A 106 -4.12 7.30 -1.07
N VAL A 107 -4.31 8.12 -2.10
CA VAL A 107 -3.67 9.42 -2.19
C VAL A 107 -4.63 10.49 -2.66
N TYR A 108 -4.52 11.69 -2.10
CA TYR A 108 -5.27 12.87 -2.50
C TYR A 108 -4.26 13.98 -2.81
N PRO A 109 -3.75 14.06 -4.05
CA PRO A 109 -2.80 15.09 -4.44
C PRO A 109 -3.45 16.47 -4.43
N THR A 110 -2.77 17.47 -3.87
CA THR A 110 -3.22 18.88 -3.94
C THR A 110 -2.39 19.71 -4.90
N ALA A 111 -1.33 19.12 -5.46
CA ALA A 111 -0.49 19.77 -6.45
C ALA A 111 0.10 18.77 -7.45
N PHE A 112 0.30 19.22 -8.67
CA PHE A 112 1.10 18.51 -9.65
C PHE A 112 2.61 18.65 -9.35
N GLY A 113 3.42 17.73 -9.90
CA GLY A 113 4.85 17.97 -10.05
C GLY A 113 5.10 18.95 -11.20
N ASP A 114 6.16 19.73 -11.15
CA ASP A 114 6.65 20.39 -12.35
C ASP A 114 7.76 19.54 -12.99
N GLY A 115 8.07 19.77 -14.28
CA GLY A 115 9.08 19.02 -15.03
C GLY A 115 10.50 19.11 -14.46
N ALA A 116 10.76 20.02 -13.51
CA ALA A 116 12.04 20.12 -12.83
C ALA A 116 12.22 18.96 -11.83
N GLN A 117 13.43 18.40 -11.77
CA GLN A 117 13.73 17.29 -10.84
C GLN A 117 13.39 17.60 -9.38
N LYS A 118 13.44 18.87 -8.99
CA LYS A 118 13.17 19.31 -7.63
C LYS A 118 11.70 19.29 -7.21
N ASN A 119 10.77 19.24 -8.18
CA ASN A 119 9.33 19.32 -7.92
C ASN A 119 8.58 18.04 -8.26
N ARG A 120 9.25 16.89 -8.27
CA ARG A 120 8.60 15.59 -8.29
C ARG A 120 7.95 15.34 -6.93
N ARG A 121 6.75 14.77 -6.90
CA ARG A 121 5.99 14.46 -5.68
C ARG A 121 6.03 12.96 -5.43
N PHE A 122 6.80 12.52 -4.45
CA PHE A 122 6.96 11.09 -4.15
C PHE A 122 5.91 10.63 -3.15
N VAL A 123 5.10 9.64 -3.54
CA VAL A 123 4.24 8.90 -2.61
C VAL A 123 5.08 7.93 -1.80
N PHE A 124 5.94 7.16 -2.49
CA PHE A 124 6.95 6.29 -1.89
C PHE A 124 8.32 6.63 -2.45
N GLY A 125 9.34 6.60 -1.60
CA GLY A 125 10.73 6.79 -1.97
C GLY A 125 11.64 5.80 -1.28
N HIS A 126 12.23 4.90 -2.07
CA HIS A 126 13.28 3.98 -1.68
C HIS A 126 14.36 4.06 -2.76
N ASP A 127 15.29 4.98 -2.60
CA ASP A 127 16.30 5.32 -3.62
C ASP A 127 17.65 5.61 -2.93
N ASN A 128 18.63 4.79 -3.21
CA ASN A 128 20.01 4.99 -2.73
C ASN A 128 20.91 5.74 -3.70
N GLY A 129 20.37 6.22 -4.81
CA GLY A 129 21.08 6.89 -5.90
C GLY A 129 20.93 6.20 -7.25
N GLY A 130 20.31 5.03 -7.29
CA GLY A 130 19.79 4.36 -8.48
C GLY A 130 18.41 4.85 -8.89
N CYS A 131 17.65 3.99 -9.52
CA CYS A 131 16.28 4.27 -9.96
C CYS A 131 15.33 3.34 -9.24
N ASP A 132 15.36 3.36 -7.93
CA ASP A 132 14.74 2.38 -7.07
C ASP A 132 13.21 2.40 -7.11
N ARG A 133 12.61 1.53 -6.31
CA ARG A 133 11.17 1.36 -6.24
C ARG A 133 10.50 2.62 -5.71
N ALA A 134 9.61 3.20 -6.51
CA ALA A 134 8.93 4.45 -6.17
C ALA A 134 7.61 4.61 -6.93
N ILE A 135 6.68 5.36 -6.32
CA ILE A 135 5.52 5.95 -6.99
C ILE A 135 5.64 7.46 -6.82
N LEU A 136 5.51 8.21 -7.89
CA LEU A 136 5.62 9.66 -7.85
C LEU A 136 4.75 10.35 -8.90
N ILE A 137 4.52 11.64 -8.69
CA ILE A 137 3.91 12.54 -9.65
C ILE A 137 5.02 13.38 -10.29
N ARG A 138 4.98 13.46 -11.62
CA ARG A 138 5.77 14.40 -12.40
C ARG A 138 4.89 15.01 -13.49
N ASP A 139 4.89 16.32 -13.60
CA ASP A 139 3.93 17.04 -14.43
C ASP A 139 2.50 16.63 -14.00
N GLU A 140 1.62 16.31 -14.91
CA GLU A 140 0.25 15.86 -14.66
C GLU A 140 0.10 14.33 -14.68
N GLY A 141 1.22 13.60 -14.64
CA GLY A 141 1.22 12.14 -14.82
C GLY A 141 1.84 11.38 -13.67
N TRP A 142 1.33 10.17 -13.46
CA TRP A 142 1.95 9.19 -12.59
C TRP A 142 3.21 8.63 -13.20
N ARG A 143 4.22 8.41 -12.37
CA ARG A 143 5.50 7.77 -12.72
C ARG A 143 5.82 6.70 -11.70
N ILE A 144 6.58 5.71 -12.13
CA ILE A 144 7.13 4.66 -11.27
C ILE A 144 8.65 4.67 -11.36
N GLY A 145 9.31 4.37 -10.26
CA GLY A 145 10.73 4.01 -10.26
C GLY A 145 10.90 2.63 -10.85
N THR A 146 11.95 2.44 -11.64
CA THR A 146 12.15 1.20 -12.39
C THR A 146 12.87 0.13 -11.58
N GLY A 147 13.52 0.51 -10.48
CA GLY A 147 14.21 -0.45 -9.62
C GLY A 147 15.55 -0.94 -10.18
N PHE A 148 16.17 -0.24 -11.16
CA PHE A 148 17.46 -0.65 -11.72
C PHE A 148 18.41 0.52 -11.99
N THR A 149 19.71 0.21 -12.00
CA THR A 149 20.76 1.17 -12.29
C THR A 149 21.02 1.31 -13.78
N GLY A 150 21.40 2.51 -14.19
CA GLY A 150 21.92 2.77 -15.55
C GLY A 150 20.91 3.19 -16.59
N ASP A 151 19.61 3.19 -16.27
CA ASP A 151 18.61 3.79 -17.17
C ASP A 151 18.64 5.32 -17.05
N PRO A 152 18.89 6.07 -18.15
CA PRO A 152 18.77 7.51 -18.14
C PRO A 152 17.35 8.01 -17.83
N LYS A 153 16.36 7.13 -17.89
CA LYS A 153 14.94 7.42 -17.63
C LYS A 153 14.46 6.90 -16.29
N CYS A 154 15.28 6.76 -15.26
CA CYS A 154 14.94 6.23 -13.92
C CYS A 154 13.46 6.13 -13.52
N TYR A 155 12.59 6.95 -14.08
CA TYR A 155 11.17 6.99 -13.76
C TYR A 155 10.35 6.94 -15.04
N TRP A 156 9.58 5.88 -15.19
CA TRP A 156 8.76 5.63 -16.37
C TRP A 156 7.40 6.30 -16.26
N GLU A 157 6.94 6.79 -17.41
CA GLU A 157 5.59 7.31 -17.58
C GLU A 157 4.58 6.18 -17.59
N THR A 158 3.63 6.21 -16.67
CA THR A 158 2.62 5.16 -16.60
C THR A 158 1.53 5.32 -17.66
N GLY A 159 1.40 6.50 -18.24
CA GLY A 159 0.27 6.85 -19.11
C GLY A 159 -1.02 7.19 -18.32
N ALA A 160 -0.98 7.08 -17.01
CA ALA A 160 -2.09 7.47 -16.15
C ALA A 160 -1.94 8.94 -15.71
N SER A 161 -3.02 9.71 -15.85
CA SER A 161 -3.07 11.10 -15.36
C SER A 161 -3.32 11.17 -13.86
N VAL A 162 -2.77 12.22 -13.24
CA VAL A 162 -3.07 12.60 -11.87
C VAL A 162 -4.33 13.48 -11.85
N GLU A 163 -5.17 13.29 -10.85
CA GLU A 163 -6.31 14.15 -10.58
C GLU A 163 -6.09 14.84 -9.23
N VAL A 164 -5.79 16.15 -9.26
CA VAL A 164 -5.69 16.92 -8.02
C VAL A 164 -7.04 17.06 -7.36
N ASP A 165 -7.06 17.21 -6.04
CA ASP A 165 -8.24 17.33 -5.20
C ASP A 165 -9.23 16.16 -5.34
N LYS A 166 -8.67 14.97 -5.61
CA LYS A 166 -9.44 13.72 -5.65
C LYS A 166 -8.66 12.56 -5.05
N TRP A 167 -9.36 11.71 -4.31
CA TRP A 167 -8.81 10.44 -3.87
C TRP A 167 -8.59 9.50 -5.05
N GLN A 168 -7.42 8.90 -5.11
CA GLN A 168 -7.01 7.90 -6.08
C GLN A 168 -6.33 6.74 -5.35
N HIS A 169 -6.68 5.52 -5.68
CA HIS A 169 -5.93 4.35 -5.24
C HIS A 169 -4.80 4.08 -6.21
N VAL A 170 -3.58 4.09 -5.72
CA VAL A 170 -2.38 3.80 -6.53
C VAL A 170 -1.66 2.58 -6.00
N ALA A 171 -1.21 1.72 -6.91
CA ALA A 171 -0.37 0.59 -6.56
C ALA A 171 0.70 0.36 -7.63
N VAL A 172 1.82 -0.23 -7.25
CA VAL A 172 2.83 -0.74 -8.16
C VAL A 172 3.21 -2.16 -7.76
N VAL A 173 3.23 -3.05 -8.73
CA VAL A 173 3.62 -4.46 -8.59
C VAL A 173 4.91 -4.65 -9.35
N TYR A 174 5.96 -5.08 -8.64
CA TYR A 174 7.23 -5.49 -9.23
C TYR A 174 7.30 -7.02 -9.20
N GLN A 175 7.62 -7.61 -10.35
CA GLN A 175 7.82 -9.05 -10.54
C GLN A 175 9.21 -9.27 -11.12
N HIS A 176 10.17 -9.57 -10.24
CA HIS A 176 11.58 -9.58 -10.60
C HIS A 176 11.93 -10.67 -11.61
N GLU A 177 11.49 -11.90 -11.37
CA GLU A 177 11.78 -13.02 -12.29
C GLU A 177 11.09 -12.85 -13.63
N GLU A 178 9.89 -12.29 -13.63
CA GLU A 178 9.10 -12.03 -14.84
C GLU A 178 9.56 -10.76 -15.58
N LYS A 179 10.46 -9.99 -14.98
CA LYS A 179 10.92 -8.69 -15.49
C LYS A 179 9.77 -7.78 -15.88
N LYS A 180 8.80 -7.69 -14.99
CA LYS A 180 7.56 -6.97 -15.23
C LYS A 180 7.25 -6.01 -14.10
N ILE A 181 6.81 -4.81 -14.46
CA ILE A 181 6.28 -3.83 -13.53
C ILE A 181 4.89 -3.44 -13.99
N THR A 182 3.92 -3.45 -13.08
CA THR A 182 2.56 -3.00 -13.39
C THR A 182 2.15 -1.92 -12.41
N PHE A 183 1.86 -0.74 -12.92
CA PHE A 183 1.24 0.33 -12.15
C PHE A 183 -0.28 0.20 -12.23
N TYR A 184 -0.97 0.49 -11.13
CA TYR A 184 -2.42 0.52 -11.07
C TYR A 184 -2.89 1.88 -10.54
N LYS A 185 -3.91 2.43 -11.21
CA LYS A 185 -4.68 3.56 -10.72
C LYS A 185 -6.16 3.17 -10.70
N ASP A 186 -6.78 3.24 -9.53
CA ASP A 186 -8.19 2.90 -9.32
C ASP A 186 -8.54 1.51 -9.90
N GLY A 187 -7.64 0.54 -9.69
CA GLY A 187 -7.76 -0.82 -10.17
C GLY A 187 -7.53 -1.04 -11.67
N LYS A 188 -7.23 0.03 -12.45
CA LYS A 188 -6.83 -0.10 -13.85
C LYS A 188 -5.32 -0.26 -13.96
N GLY A 189 -4.86 -1.36 -14.59
CA GLY A 189 -3.44 -1.67 -14.77
C GLY A 189 -2.82 -1.02 -15.99
N TYR A 190 -1.54 -0.69 -15.85
CA TYR A 190 -0.63 -0.17 -16.87
C TYR A 190 0.67 -0.97 -16.75
N ALA A 191 0.88 -1.94 -17.64
CA ALA A 191 2.00 -2.88 -17.59
C ALA A 191 3.19 -2.39 -18.40
N PHE A 192 4.38 -2.72 -17.92
CA PHE A 192 5.67 -2.42 -18.55
C PHE A 192 6.51 -3.70 -18.53
N ASP A 193 7.04 -4.05 -19.68
CA ASP A 193 8.06 -5.09 -19.80
C ASP A 193 9.42 -4.47 -19.51
N GLU A 194 10.19 -5.11 -18.66
CA GLU A 194 11.49 -4.64 -18.25
C GLU A 194 12.59 -5.61 -18.67
N ASP A 195 13.58 -5.10 -19.40
CA ASP A 195 14.71 -5.91 -19.89
C ASP A 195 16.02 -5.69 -19.08
N SER A 196 15.94 -5.04 -17.93
CA SER A 196 17.11 -4.60 -17.20
C SER A 196 17.36 -5.39 -15.92
N ASN A 197 18.61 -5.36 -15.46
CA ASN A 197 18.97 -5.91 -14.18
C ASN A 197 18.51 -4.97 -13.06
N LEU A 198 17.70 -5.48 -12.15
CA LEU A 198 17.27 -4.75 -10.97
C LEU A 198 18.49 -4.32 -10.15
N ASP A 199 18.40 -3.12 -9.56
CA ASP A 199 19.45 -2.66 -8.66
C ASP A 199 19.47 -3.53 -7.40
N PRO A 200 20.56 -4.28 -7.15
CA PRO A 200 20.67 -5.10 -5.95
C PRO A 200 20.97 -4.28 -4.71
N SER A 201 21.23 -2.97 -4.84
CA SER A 201 21.56 -2.13 -3.71
C SER A 201 20.34 -1.87 -2.85
N GLY A 202 20.44 -2.22 -1.57
CA GLY A 202 19.41 -1.98 -0.57
C GLY A 202 19.50 -0.59 0.03
N HIS A 203 18.37 -0.05 0.42
CA HIS A 203 18.29 1.08 1.33
C HIS A 203 17.65 0.62 2.63
N PRO A 204 18.22 0.91 3.80
CA PRO A 204 17.70 0.38 5.06
C PRO A 204 16.42 1.09 5.52
N PHE A 205 15.76 1.87 4.66
CA PHE A 205 14.54 2.60 5.01
C PHE A 205 13.65 2.89 3.81
N LEU A 206 12.34 2.97 4.07
CA LEU A 206 11.33 3.46 3.16
C LEU A 206 10.88 4.87 3.62
N LEU A 207 10.67 5.79 2.67
CA LEU A 207 10.02 7.07 2.93
C LEU A 207 8.61 7.09 2.33
N ILE A 208 7.63 7.52 3.11
CA ILE A 208 6.28 7.79 2.66
C ILE A 208 6.14 9.31 2.54
N GLY A 209 5.79 9.79 1.36
CA GLY A 209 5.65 11.22 1.08
C GLY A 209 6.94 11.95 0.72
N ALA A 210 8.08 11.25 0.57
CA ALA A 210 9.35 11.88 0.25
C ALA A 210 10.28 11.00 -0.57
N HIS A 211 11.29 11.64 -1.17
CA HIS A 211 12.45 10.99 -1.75
C HIS A 211 13.66 11.15 -0.82
N PRO A 212 14.57 10.18 -0.70
CA PRO A 212 15.75 10.27 0.17
C PRO A 212 16.62 11.51 -0.03
N LYS A 213 16.64 12.09 -1.22
CA LYS A 213 17.33 13.37 -1.49
C LYS A 213 16.57 14.62 -0.98
N MET A 214 15.50 14.45 -0.22
CA MET A 214 14.79 15.46 0.58
C MET A 214 14.37 16.74 -0.17
N LYS A 215 14.23 16.71 -1.47
CA LYS A 215 13.79 17.88 -2.29
C LYS A 215 12.58 17.56 -3.16
N ARG A 216 11.93 16.41 -2.91
CA ARG A 216 10.89 15.85 -3.76
C ARG A 216 9.78 15.33 -2.88
N MET A 217 9.12 16.29 -2.21
CA MET A 217 8.12 16.02 -1.20
C MET A 217 6.74 15.91 -1.82
N TYR A 218 5.94 14.97 -1.35
CA TYR A 218 4.53 14.89 -1.67
C TYR A 218 3.77 16.08 -1.08
N GLU A 219 2.70 16.48 -1.76
CA GLU A 219 1.79 17.53 -1.31
C GLU A 219 0.37 17.05 -1.47
N GLY A 220 -0.31 16.90 -0.33
CA GLY A 220 -1.65 16.33 -0.25
C GLY A 220 -1.81 15.35 0.90
N LEU A 221 -2.80 14.46 0.80
CA LEU A 221 -3.07 13.44 1.81
C LEU A 221 -2.62 12.08 1.33
N ILE A 222 -2.14 11.26 2.26
CA ILE A 222 -1.84 9.83 2.05
C ILE A 222 -2.56 9.04 3.14
N ASP A 223 -3.13 7.91 2.73
CA ASP A 223 -3.92 7.04 3.59
C ASP A 223 -3.72 5.58 3.18
N GLU A 224 -3.97 4.64 4.11
CA GLU A 224 -4.01 3.21 3.82
C GLU A 224 -2.77 2.68 3.07
N VAL A 225 -1.59 2.97 3.58
CA VAL A 225 -0.34 2.53 2.96
C VAL A 225 -0.05 1.08 3.29
N ALA A 226 0.10 0.23 2.26
CA ALA A 226 0.35 -1.19 2.40
C ALA A 226 1.54 -1.68 1.58
N VAL A 227 2.28 -2.63 2.13
CA VAL A 227 3.39 -3.34 1.49
C VAL A 227 3.14 -4.84 1.56
N TYR A 228 3.20 -5.51 0.41
CA TYR A 228 3.07 -6.98 0.30
C TYR A 228 4.36 -7.57 -0.27
N ASP A 229 4.78 -8.72 0.25
CA ASP A 229 5.97 -9.46 -0.19
C ASP A 229 5.71 -10.36 -1.43
N ARG A 230 4.67 -10.05 -2.18
CA ARG A 230 4.29 -10.75 -3.40
C ARG A 230 3.64 -9.82 -4.42
N ALA A 231 3.56 -10.31 -5.64
CA ALA A 231 2.76 -9.70 -6.67
C ALA A 231 1.27 -9.92 -6.40
N LEU A 232 0.51 -8.84 -6.19
CA LEU A 232 -0.94 -8.90 -6.15
C LEU A 232 -1.52 -8.90 -7.56
N SER A 233 -2.56 -9.69 -7.77
CA SER A 233 -3.38 -9.64 -8.98
C SER A 233 -4.21 -8.36 -9.05
N GLN A 234 -4.68 -8.01 -10.24
CA GLN A 234 -5.55 -6.85 -10.44
C GLN A 234 -6.82 -6.90 -9.58
N ASP A 235 -7.42 -8.10 -9.43
CA ASP A 235 -8.64 -8.27 -8.64
C ASP A 235 -8.35 -8.11 -7.13
N GLU A 236 -7.18 -8.53 -6.68
CA GLU A 236 -6.73 -8.28 -5.31
C GLU A 236 -6.52 -6.79 -5.06
N ILE A 237 -5.86 -6.08 -5.98
CA ILE A 237 -5.65 -4.64 -5.88
C ILE A 237 -6.99 -3.88 -5.85
N LYS A 238 -7.96 -4.25 -6.70
CA LYS A 238 -9.29 -3.65 -6.67
C LYS A 238 -9.98 -3.86 -5.33
N ARG A 239 -10.00 -5.11 -4.84
CA ARG A 239 -10.61 -5.42 -3.54
C ARG A 239 -9.96 -4.66 -2.40
N THR A 240 -8.65 -4.57 -2.38
CA THR A 240 -7.93 -3.83 -1.34
C THR A 240 -8.21 -2.33 -1.41
N GLY A 241 -8.39 -1.77 -2.61
CA GLY A 241 -8.79 -0.37 -2.79
C GLY A 241 -10.24 -0.05 -2.40
N GLU A 242 -11.12 -1.04 -2.27
CA GLU A 242 -12.52 -0.84 -1.91
C GLU A 242 -12.79 -0.83 -0.40
N VAL A 243 -11.85 -1.31 0.39
CA VAL A 243 -12.02 -1.50 1.84
C VAL A 243 -10.76 -1.09 2.60
N ALA A 244 -10.95 -0.47 3.77
CA ALA A 244 -9.88 -0.38 4.76
C ALA A 244 -9.45 -1.80 5.18
N VAL A 245 -8.17 -2.00 5.47
CA VAL A 245 -7.70 -3.27 6.03
C VAL A 245 -8.29 -3.43 7.43
N GLU A 246 -9.35 -4.21 7.56
CA GLU A 246 -9.85 -4.59 8.89
C GLU A 246 -8.79 -5.42 9.62
N VAL A 247 -8.09 -4.82 10.56
CA VAL A 247 -7.23 -5.56 11.49
C VAL A 247 -8.14 -6.24 12.51
N ALA A 248 -8.23 -7.57 12.47
CA ALA A 248 -9.21 -8.36 13.24
C ALA A 248 -9.19 -8.08 14.77
N ASP A 249 -8.08 -7.60 15.28
CA ASP A 249 -7.93 -7.33 16.72
C ASP A 249 -8.62 -6.01 17.15
N LYS A 250 -8.81 -5.03 16.26
CA LYS A 250 -9.53 -3.79 16.58
C LYS A 250 -11.03 -4.00 16.77
N LEU A 251 -11.65 -4.91 16.04
CA LEU A 251 -13.05 -5.26 16.22
C LEU A 251 -13.31 -5.92 17.59
N ALA A 252 -12.37 -6.70 18.12
CA ALA A 252 -12.51 -7.35 19.42
C ALA A 252 -12.54 -6.33 20.57
N LEU A 253 -11.79 -5.25 20.49
CA LEU A 253 -11.75 -4.20 21.51
C LEU A 253 -13.04 -3.35 21.52
N SER A 254 -13.58 -2.98 20.36
CA SER A 254 -14.81 -2.19 20.27
C SER A 254 -16.04 -2.97 20.74
N TRP A 255 -16.08 -4.29 20.58
CA TRP A 255 -17.15 -5.15 21.10
C TRP A 255 -17.03 -5.42 22.59
N GLY A 256 -15.82 -5.36 23.16
CA GLY A 256 -15.59 -5.48 24.60
C GLY A 256 -16.12 -4.29 25.40
N GLU A 257 -16.02 -3.08 24.87
CA GLU A 257 -16.51 -1.85 25.52
C GLU A 257 -18.04 -1.72 25.50
N ILE A 258 -18.72 -2.30 24.50
CA ILE A 258 -20.19 -2.23 24.38
C ILE A 258 -20.92 -3.21 25.33
N LYS A 259 -20.21 -4.23 25.87
CA LYS A 259 -20.83 -5.28 26.70
C LYS A 259 -20.58 -5.19 28.21
N ALA A 260 -20.01 -4.11 28.71
CA ALA A 260 -19.93 -3.91 30.15
C ALA A 260 -21.27 -3.41 30.67
N PRO A 261 -22.07 -4.22 31.37
CA PRO A 261 -23.29 -3.74 32.03
C PRO A 261 -22.88 -2.88 33.23
N ARG A 262 -23.56 -1.76 33.40
CA ARG A 262 -23.50 -0.94 34.63
C ARG A 262 -24.20 -1.64 35.76
#